data_a4b76fb9b5c2e3a2367688faf4be536e
#
_entry.id   a4b76fb9b5c2e3a2367688faf4be536e
#
_cell.length_a   1.000
_cell.length_b   1.000
_cell.length_c   1.000
_cell.angle_alpha   90.00
_cell.angle_beta   90.00
_cell.angle_gamma   90.00
#
_symmetry.space_group_name_H-M   'P 1'
#
loop_
_entity.id
_entity.type
_entity.pdbx_description
1 polymer ?
#
loop_
_entity_poly.entity_id
_entity_poly.type
_entity_poly.pdbx_seq_one_letter_code
_entity_poly.pdbx_strand_id
1 'polypeptide(L)'
;MEFFDDNEWKPVHTLPGFESCIEYYVNESGSVKSTKGVIERILKQRVNKNGYAQVNLTQRIGRQKTITVTVHKLVALAFLNQPLAVPGRSKGCTRITHIDGCKTNNSVDNLKWTKIEESNN
;
A
#
# COMPACT_ATOMS: atom_id res chain seq x y z
N MET A 1 23.06 -10.12 -21.69
CA MET A 1 22.74 -9.67 -20.35
C MET A 1 21.32 -9.15 -20.24
N GLU A 2 20.63 -9.68 -19.34
CA GLU A 2 19.27 -9.22 -19.14
C GLU A 2 19.20 -8.29 -17.98
N PHE A 3 18.34 -7.33 -18.11
CA PHE A 3 18.06 -6.43 -17.01
C PHE A 3 16.78 -6.84 -16.38
N PHE A 4 16.85 -7.08 -15.10
CA PHE A 4 15.68 -7.36 -14.36
C PHE A 4 15.29 -6.11 -13.66
N ASP A 5 13.99 -5.88 -13.63
CA ASP A 5 13.44 -4.93 -12.72
C ASP A 5 13.66 -5.54 -11.35
N ASP A 6 14.53 -4.95 -10.54
CA ASP A 6 14.80 -5.46 -9.22
C ASP A 6 13.60 -5.38 -8.33
N ASN A 7 12.57 -4.66 -8.75
CA ASN A 7 11.36 -4.51 -8.00
C ASN A 7 10.35 -5.53 -8.47
N GLU A 8 9.83 -6.27 -7.53
CA GLU A 8 8.72 -7.16 -7.83
C GLU A 8 7.44 -6.33 -7.78
N TRP A 9 6.63 -6.41 -8.82
CA TRP A 9 5.36 -5.73 -8.89
C TRP A 9 4.25 -6.71 -8.58
N LYS A 10 3.42 -6.39 -7.61
CA LYS A 10 2.29 -7.24 -7.26
C LYS A 10 0.98 -6.56 -7.63
N PRO A 11 0.03 -7.33 -8.19
CA PRO A 11 -1.27 -6.74 -8.57
C PRO A 11 -2.04 -6.30 -7.33
N VAL A 12 -2.52 -5.06 -7.38
CA VAL A 12 -3.29 -4.52 -6.25
C VAL A 12 -4.59 -5.27 -6.04
N HIS A 13 -5.20 -5.80 -7.12
CA HIS A 13 -6.48 -6.47 -6.99
C HIS A 13 -6.40 -7.79 -6.21
N THR A 14 -5.20 -8.30 -5.94
CA THR A 14 -5.05 -9.48 -5.10
C THR A 14 -5.03 -9.15 -3.62
N LEU A 15 -5.05 -7.87 -3.27
CA LEU A 15 -4.99 -7.44 -1.88
C LEU A 15 -6.40 -7.30 -1.31
N PRO A 16 -6.59 -7.67 -0.03
CA PRO A 16 -7.92 -7.60 0.58
C PRO A 16 -8.46 -6.17 0.56
N GLY A 17 -9.68 -6.02 0.08
CA GLY A 17 -10.33 -4.73 0.01
C GLY A 17 -10.10 -3.97 -1.28
N PHE A 18 -9.23 -4.49 -2.17
CA PHE A 18 -8.89 -3.79 -3.41
C PHE A 18 -9.19 -4.61 -4.65
N GLU A 19 -10.10 -5.58 -4.52
CA GLU A 19 -10.39 -6.53 -5.61
C GLU A 19 -10.90 -5.86 -6.87
N SER A 20 -11.47 -4.67 -6.76
CA SER A 20 -12.00 -3.95 -7.92
C SER A 20 -10.98 -3.01 -8.57
N CYS A 21 -9.76 -2.96 -8.05
CA CYS A 21 -8.71 -2.08 -8.58
C CYS A 21 -7.79 -2.89 -9.49
N ILE A 22 -8.28 -3.25 -10.66
CA ILE A 22 -7.67 -4.28 -11.50
C ILE A 22 -6.52 -3.81 -12.39
N GLU A 23 -6.26 -2.51 -12.45
CA GLU A 23 -5.26 -1.96 -13.37
C GLU A 23 -3.98 -1.54 -12.68
N TYR A 24 -3.79 -1.89 -11.43
CA TYR A 24 -2.73 -1.29 -10.63
C TYR A 24 -1.79 -2.35 -10.08
N TYR A 25 -0.52 -1.95 -9.93
CA TYR A 25 0.51 -2.78 -9.35
C TYR A 25 1.31 -1.95 -8.36
N VAL A 26 1.81 -2.60 -7.32
CA VAL A 26 2.63 -1.94 -6.29
C VAL A 26 3.94 -2.71 -6.17
N ASN A 27 5.04 -1.99 -5.93
CA ASN A 27 6.34 -2.63 -5.75
C ASN A 27 6.89 -2.43 -4.35
N GLU A 28 8.01 -3.06 -4.06
CA GLU A 28 8.62 -3.04 -2.73
C GLU A 28 9.15 -1.67 -2.34
N SER A 29 9.42 -0.83 -3.31
CA SER A 29 9.93 0.53 -3.04
C SER A 29 8.82 1.51 -2.70
N GLY A 30 7.55 1.10 -2.84
CA GLY A 30 6.43 1.98 -2.56
C GLY A 30 5.95 2.74 -3.78
N SER A 31 6.30 2.30 -4.98
CA SER A 31 5.75 2.88 -6.20
C SER A 31 4.50 2.13 -6.60
N VAL A 32 3.56 2.84 -7.19
CA VAL A 32 2.31 2.27 -7.69
C VAL A 32 2.21 2.64 -9.16
N LYS A 33 1.92 1.66 -10.01
CA LYS A 33 1.77 1.94 -11.44
C LYS A 33 0.39 1.53 -11.93
N SER A 34 -0.05 2.19 -13.00
CA SER A 34 -1.29 1.87 -13.67
C SER A 34 -0.95 1.26 -15.04
N THR A 35 -1.64 0.18 -15.37
CA THR A 35 -1.51 -0.44 -16.68
C THR A 35 -2.69 -0.08 -17.58
N LYS A 36 -3.44 0.94 -17.20
CA LYS A 36 -4.54 1.42 -18.01
C LYS A 36 -3.98 2.03 -19.28
N GLY A 37 -4.49 1.58 -20.41
CA GLY A 37 -4.04 2.08 -21.69
C GLY A 37 -2.82 1.36 -22.23
N VAL A 38 -2.18 1.93 -23.22
CA VAL A 38 -1.09 1.28 -23.95
C VAL A 38 0.22 1.36 -23.17
N ILE A 39 0.44 2.44 -22.46
CA ILE A 39 1.70 2.68 -21.75
C ILE A 39 1.46 2.65 -20.26
N GLU A 40 2.30 1.89 -19.56
CA GLU A 40 2.25 1.86 -18.10
C GLU A 40 2.73 3.19 -17.55
N ARG A 41 2.09 3.63 -16.47
CA ARG A 41 2.46 4.90 -15.85
C ARG A 41 2.62 4.73 -14.35
N ILE A 42 3.68 5.33 -13.82
CA ILE A 42 3.87 5.42 -12.37
C ILE A 42 2.94 6.52 -11.87
N LEU A 43 2.13 6.19 -10.88
CA LEU A 43 1.17 7.15 -10.34
C LEU A 43 1.89 8.18 -9.47
N LYS A 44 1.45 9.41 -9.60
CA LYS A 44 1.94 10.49 -8.76
C LYS A 44 1.34 10.34 -7.37
N GLN A 45 2.18 10.44 -6.36
CA GLN A 45 1.74 10.32 -4.99
C GLN A 45 1.59 11.71 -4.38
N ARG A 46 0.58 11.85 -3.54
CA ARG A 46 0.33 13.08 -2.81
C ARG A 46 0.49 12.82 -1.33
N VAL A 47 1.00 13.82 -0.62
CA VAL A 47 1.10 13.73 0.83
C VAL A 47 -0.14 14.36 1.43
N ASN A 48 -0.85 13.61 2.28
CA ASN A 48 -2.06 14.14 2.89
C ASN A 48 -1.71 14.99 4.11
N LYS A 49 -2.74 15.54 4.75
CA LYS A 49 -2.52 16.45 5.87
C LYS A 49 -1.86 15.78 7.06
N ASN A 50 -1.89 14.48 7.12
CA ASN A 50 -1.27 13.72 8.20
C ASN A 50 0.15 13.28 7.85
N GLY A 51 0.64 13.63 6.67
CA GLY A 51 2.00 13.32 6.26
C GLY A 51 2.17 12.01 5.53
N TYR A 52 1.09 11.29 5.22
CA TYR A 52 1.16 10.01 4.53
C TYR A 52 1.02 10.19 3.02
N ALA A 53 1.82 9.44 2.26
CA ALA A 53 1.69 9.43 0.81
C ALA A 53 0.46 8.61 0.41
N GLN A 54 -0.28 9.11 -0.56
CA GLN A 54 -1.48 8.41 -1.05
C GLN A 54 -1.60 8.52 -2.55
N VAL A 55 -2.36 7.59 -3.11
CA VAL A 55 -2.66 7.56 -4.55
C VAL A 55 -4.16 7.38 -4.73
N ASN A 56 -4.65 7.77 -5.89
CA ASN A 56 -6.04 7.55 -6.26
C ASN A 56 -6.13 6.35 -7.18
N LEU A 57 -7.02 5.43 -6.84
CA LEU A 57 -7.27 4.24 -7.63
C LEU A 57 -8.72 4.22 -8.08
N THR A 58 -8.96 3.75 -9.30
CA THR A 58 -10.32 3.64 -9.83
C THR A 58 -10.76 2.19 -9.73
N GLN A 59 -11.90 1.98 -9.10
CA GLN A 59 -12.52 0.66 -9.05
C GLN A 59 -13.29 0.44 -10.35
N ARG A 60 -13.04 -0.69 -10.99
CA ARG A 60 -13.62 -0.98 -12.31
C ARG A 60 -14.71 -2.02 -12.26
N ILE A 61 -14.81 -2.77 -11.18
CA ILE A 61 -15.83 -3.81 -11.05
C ILE A 61 -16.99 -3.22 -10.29
N GLY A 62 -18.18 -3.39 -10.83
CA GLY A 62 -19.37 -2.78 -10.28
C GLY A 62 -19.44 -1.31 -10.67
N ARG A 63 -19.91 -0.48 -9.76
CA ARG A 63 -19.99 0.96 -10.03
C ARG A 63 -18.60 1.56 -10.03
N GLN A 64 -18.26 2.24 -11.11
CA GLN A 64 -16.98 2.89 -11.21
C GLN A 64 -16.85 3.99 -10.17
N LYS A 65 -15.74 3.98 -9.44
CA LYS A 65 -15.56 4.87 -8.31
C LYS A 65 -14.07 5.06 -8.07
N THR A 66 -13.67 6.28 -7.74
CA THR A 66 -12.29 6.58 -7.38
C THR A 66 -12.15 6.57 -5.87
N ILE A 67 -11.14 5.84 -5.39
CA ILE A 67 -10.82 5.79 -3.97
C ILE A 67 -9.42 6.30 -3.75
N THR A 68 -9.17 6.85 -2.58
CA THR A 68 -7.86 7.33 -2.17
C THR A 68 -7.28 6.37 -1.15
N VAL A 69 -6.06 5.91 -1.40
CA VAL A 69 -5.44 4.88 -0.58
C VAL A 69 -4.03 5.32 -0.19
N THR A 70 -3.63 5.02 1.03
CA THR A 70 -2.26 5.31 1.45
C THR A 70 -1.32 4.25 0.89
N VAL A 71 -0.14 4.69 0.46
CA VAL A 71 0.82 3.80 -0.19
C VAL A 71 1.36 2.77 0.78
N HIS A 72 1.63 3.15 2.03
CA HIS A 72 2.18 2.20 3.00
C HIS A 72 1.23 1.01 3.21
N LYS A 73 -0.07 1.25 3.12
CA LYS A 73 -1.03 0.17 3.27
C LYS A 73 -0.92 -0.83 2.11
N LEU A 74 -0.75 -0.33 0.89
CA LEU A 74 -0.61 -1.20 -0.28
C LEU A 74 0.66 -2.04 -0.17
N VAL A 75 1.77 -1.41 0.20
CA VAL A 75 3.05 -2.13 0.32
C VAL A 75 2.98 -3.18 1.42
N ALA A 76 2.40 -2.83 2.56
CA ALA A 76 2.32 -3.76 3.68
C ALA A 76 1.45 -4.96 3.33
N LEU A 77 0.31 -4.73 2.71
CA LEU A 77 -0.57 -5.84 2.33
C LEU A 77 0.06 -6.73 1.27
N ALA A 78 0.87 -6.13 0.38
CA ALA A 78 1.45 -6.88 -0.72
C ALA A 78 2.69 -7.67 -0.33
N PHE A 79 3.54 -7.12 0.53
CA PHE A 79 4.87 -7.66 0.73
C PHE A 79 5.21 -8.05 2.17
N LEU A 80 4.51 -7.51 3.16
CA LEU A 80 4.77 -7.92 4.55
C LEU A 80 4.04 -9.21 4.84
N ASN A 81 4.55 -9.94 5.83
CA ASN A 81 3.87 -11.14 6.32
C ASN A 81 2.51 -10.76 6.87
N GLN A 82 1.68 -11.77 7.08
CA GLN A 82 0.35 -11.56 7.63
C GLN A 82 0.44 -10.79 8.94
N PRO A 83 -0.46 -9.83 9.16
CA PRO A 83 -0.46 -9.12 10.43
C PRO A 83 -0.79 -10.06 11.58
N LEU A 84 -0.27 -9.71 12.76
CA LEU A 84 -0.49 -10.52 13.96
C LEU A 84 -1.94 -10.51 14.41
N ALA A 85 -2.69 -9.50 14.01
CA ALA A 85 -4.09 -9.35 14.38
C ALA A 85 -4.80 -8.58 13.28
N VAL A 86 -6.10 -8.41 13.43
CA VAL A 86 -6.91 -7.68 12.45
C VAL A 86 -6.40 -6.25 12.34
N PRO A 87 -6.18 -5.72 11.12
CA PRO A 87 -5.78 -4.33 10.96
C PRO A 87 -6.86 -3.39 11.48
N GLY A 88 -6.44 -2.32 12.11
CA GLY A 88 -7.37 -1.35 12.65
C GLY A 88 -6.71 -0.38 13.60
N ARG A 89 -7.52 0.41 14.28
CA ARG A 89 -7.05 1.43 15.20
C ARG A 89 -7.31 1.10 16.65
N SER A 90 -8.10 0.07 16.91
CA SER A 90 -8.48 -0.28 18.27
C SER A 90 -7.39 -1.13 18.92
N LYS A 91 -7.45 -1.21 20.24
CA LYS A 91 -6.55 -2.09 20.99
C LYS A 91 -6.69 -3.51 20.47
N GLY A 92 -5.57 -4.20 20.39
CA GLY A 92 -5.55 -5.56 19.88
C GLY A 92 -5.49 -5.66 18.37
N CYS A 93 -5.70 -4.56 17.66
CA CYS A 93 -5.55 -4.55 16.22
C CYS A 93 -4.11 -4.31 15.82
N THR A 94 -3.81 -4.46 14.54
CA THR A 94 -2.48 -4.28 14.00
C THR A 94 -2.46 -3.04 13.12
N ARG A 95 -1.42 -2.26 13.25
CA ARG A 95 -1.21 -1.09 12.38
C ARG A 95 0.16 -1.19 11.74
N ILE A 96 0.37 -0.36 10.72
CA ILE A 96 1.63 -0.31 10.00
C ILE A 96 2.48 0.81 10.59
N THR A 97 3.74 0.49 10.90
CA THR A 97 4.67 1.44 11.46
C THR A 97 5.79 1.70 10.48
N HIS A 98 6.15 2.98 10.32
CA HIS A 98 7.33 3.39 9.56
C HIS A 98 8.51 3.35 10.52
N ILE A 99 9.47 2.45 10.26
CA ILE A 99 10.55 2.16 11.19
C ILE A 99 11.39 3.40 11.48
N ASP A 100 11.68 4.20 10.45
CA ASP A 100 12.47 5.41 10.60
C ASP A 100 11.64 6.65 10.98
N GLY A 101 10.33 6.48 11.12
CA GLY A 101 9.43 7.58 11.42
C GLY A 101 9.08 8.46 10.24
N CYS A 102 9.60 8.17 9.06
CA CYS A 102 9.32 8.96 7.87
C CYS A 102 8.10 8.39 7.13
N LYS A 103 6.99 9.08 7.22
CA LYS A 103 5.70 8.58 6.69
C LYS A 103 5.66 8.46 5.17
N THR A 104 6.60 9.09 4.48
CA THR A 104 6.68 9.01 3.02
C THR A 104 7.70 7.99 2.54
N ASN A 105 8.45 7.37 3.46
CA ASN A 105 9.36 6.30 3.09
C ASN A 105 8.62 4.97 3.19
N ASN A 106 7.99 4.58 2.09
CA ASN A 106 7.11 3.41 2.05
C ASN A 106 7.76 2.18 1.44
N SER A 107 9.09 2.13 1.48
CA SER A 107 9.81 0.91 1.11
C SER A 107 9.44 -0.19 2.11
N VAL A 108 9.32 -1.41 1.63
CA VAL A 108 8.95 -2.53 2.47
C VAL A 108 9.92 -2.70 3.63
N ASP A 109 11.20 -2.37 3.43
CA ASP A 109 12.21 -2.49 4.48
C ASP A 109 11.97 -1.52 5.63
N ASN A 110 11.16 -0.50 5.40
CA ASN A 110 10.87 0.52 6.41
C ASN A 110 9.50 0.34 7.06
N LEU A 111 8.80 -0.73 6.72
CA LEU A 111 7.45 -0.95 7.23
C LEU A 111 7.39 -2.22 8.05
N LYS A 112 6.57 -2.19 9.08
CA LYS A 112 6.30 -3.40 9.86
C LYS A 112 4.91 -3.33 10.46
N TRP A 113 4.36 -4.51 10.72
CA TRP A 113 3.11 -4.61 11.44
C TRP A 113 3.37 -4.46 12.92
N THR A 114 2.62 -3.60 13.58
CA THR A 114 2.75 -3.38 15.01
C THR A 114 1.39 -3.57 15.65
N LYS A 115 1.33 -4.41 16.64
CA LYS A 115 0.09 -4.61 17.38
C LYS A 115 -0.14 -3.41 18.30
N ILE A 116 -1.35 -2.91 18.29
CA ILE A 116 -1.72 -1.81 19.17
C ILE A 116 -1.99 -2.42 20.53
N GLU A 117 -1.07 -2.17 21.46
CA GLU A 117 -1.19 -2.73 22.78
C GLU A 117 -2.04 -1.85 23.66
N GLU A 118 -2.64 -2.50 24.65
CA GLU A 118 -3.38 -1.79 25.66
C GLU A 118 -2.38 -1.04 26.53
N SER A 119 -2.59 0.27 26.62
CA SER A 119 -1.72 1.06 27.47
C SER A 119 -2.04 0.77 28.93
N ASN A 120 -1.01 0.45 29.68
CA ASN A 120 -1.14 0.21 31.11
C ASN A 120 -0.76 1.44 31.90
N ASN A 121 -0.52 2.49 31.24
CA ASN A 121 -0.01 3.68 31.91
C ASN A 121 -1.02 4.76 31.92
#